data_337a7eb83e9162d62d65d921f4ab66da
#
_entry.id   337a7eb83e9162d62d65d921f4ab66da
#
_cell.length_a   1.000
_cell.length_b   1.000
_cell.length_c   1.000
_cell.angle_alpha   90.00
_cell.angle_beta   90.00
_cell.angle_gamma   90.00
#
_symmetry.space_group_name_H-M   'P 1'
#
loop_
_entity.id
_entity.type
_entity.pdbx_description
1 polymer ?
#
loop_
_entity_poly.entity_id
_entity_poly.type
_entity_poly.pdbx_seq_one_letter_code
_entity_poly.pdbx_strand_id
1 'polypeptide(L)'
;MQKPSIPKGTRDFSPEEMAKRNYIFNTIREVYHLYGFQQIETPAMENLSTLMGKYGEEGDKLLFKILNSGDCFSGITDEELSERNAIRFGMKACEKGLRYDLTVPFARYVVQHRNDIAFPFKRYQIQPVWRADRPQKGRYREFYQCDGDVVGSDSLVNEVELIQIMDEVFRRFGIRVCIKMNNRKILSGIAEIIGEADKIVDITVAIDKLDKIGLDNVNDELRSKELSEGAIARLQPIIMLKGTNREKLAVLKKELAASEIAMKGIAEMEFILDRIEKLELTADLELDLTLARGLNYYTGAIFEVKALDVQIGSITGGGRYDNLTGVFGMDGMSGVGISFGADRIFDVLNQLELYPVDSLKTTQLLFVNFGEKEENYLLPLISKVRAAGIRTELYPESAKMKKQMGYADTKKIPFVAIVGENEINEGKINLKNMLTGEQSLVTLEELIERF
;
A
#
# COMPACT_ATOMS: atom_id res chain seq x y z
N MET A 1 26.61 27.84 7.57
CA MET A 1 26.33 26.45 7.21
C MET A 1 24.85 26.30 6.88
N GLN A 2 24.55 25.66 5.78
CA GLN A 2 23.16 25.33 5.42
C GLN A 2 22.65 24.25 6.38
N LYS A 3 21.49 24.45 7.00
CA LYS A 3 20.89 23.40 7.86
C LYS A 3 20.50 22.20 6.99
N PRO A 4 20.83 20.97 7.42
CA PRO A 4 20.37 19.77 6.74
C PRO A 4 18.84 19.74 6.61
N SER A 5 18.34 19.34 5.45
CA SER A 5 16.90 19.22 5.20
C SER A 5 16.63 18.12 4.17
N ILE A 6 15.46 17.54 4.23
CA ILE A 6 14.98 16.56 3.26
C ILE A 6 14.03 17.22 2.24
N PRO A 7 13.83 16.65 1.06
CA PRO A 7 12.88 17.13 0.08
C PRO A 7 11.45 17.18 0.66
N LYS A 8 10.70 18.22 0.29
CA LYS A 8 9.31 18.38 0.76
C LYS A 8 8.44 17.21 0.29
N GLY A 9 7.76 16.58 1.24
CA GLY A 9 6.87 15.44 0.96
C GLY A 9 7.56 14.07 1.05
N THR A 10 8.83 14.03 1.45
CA THR A 10 9.54 12.82 1.85
C THR A 10 9.71 12.76 3.37
N ARG A 11 10.14 11.63 3.92
CA ARG A 11 10.30 11.43 5.37
C ARG A 11 11.51 10.56 5.67
N ASP A 12 12.20 10.88 6.77
CA ASP A 12 13.05 9.92 7.49
C ASP A 12 12.18 9.11 8.43
N PHE A 13 12.59 7.90 8.74
CA PHE A 13 11.93 7.01 9.70
C PHE A 13 12.93 6.60 10.77
N SER A 14 12.57 6.84 12.03
CA SER A 14 13.32 6.38 13.18
C SER A 14 13.32 4.84 13.28
N PRO A 15 14.20 4.22 14.09
CA PRO A 15 14.20 2.78 14.31
C PRO A 15 12.85 2.23 14.81
N GLU A 16 12.15 2.98 15.68
CA GLU A 16 10.81 2.60 16.16
C GLU A 16 9.78 2.64 15.02
N GLU A 17 9.78 3.71 14.21
CA GLU A 17 8.88 3.81 13.06
C GLU A 17 9.17 2.73 12.01
N MET A 18 10.46 2.38 11.81
CA MET A 18 10.81 1.27 10.92
C MET A 18 10.35 -0.09 11.47
N ALA A 19 10.38 -0.33 12.78
CA ALA A 19 9.82 -1.53 13.38
C ALA A 19 8.30 -1.62 13.11
N LYS A 20 7.57 -0.51 13.28
CA LYS A 20 6.15 -0.40 12.96
C LYS A 20 5.88 -0.66 11.47
N ARG A 21 6.66 -0.08 10.57
CA ARG A 21 6.54 -0.30 9.12
C ARG A 21 6.81 -1.75 8.73
N ASN A 22 7.84 -2.36 9.32
CA ASN A 22 8.15 -3.77 9.07
C ASN A 22 7.04 -4.70 9.56
N TYR A 23 6.36 -4.40 10.66
CA TYR A 23 5.16 -5.12 11.09
C TYR A 23 4.08 -5.10 10.00
N ILE A 24 3.81 -3.92 9.40
CA ILE A 24 2.84 -3.79 8.29
C ILE A 24 3.28 -4.63 7.09
N PHE A 25 4.54 -4.48 6.66
CA PHE A 25 5.04 -5.19 5.48
C PHE A 25 5.04 -6.72 5.68
N ASN A 26 5.43 -7.19 6.86
CA ASN A 26 5.48 -8.61 7.16
C ASN A 26 4.06 -9.22 7.21
N THR A 27 3.12 -8.56 7.86
CA THR A 27 1.72 -9.01 7.91
C THR A 27 1.12 -9.14 6.51
N ILE A 28 1.31 -8.14 5.65
CA ILE A 28 0.82 -8.18 4.27
C ILE A 28 1.52 -9.29 3.47
N ARG A 29 2.84 -9.43 3.62
CA ARG A 29 3.64 -10.47 2.95
C ARG A 29 3.16 -11.88 3.32
N GLU A 30 2.94 -12.11 4.61
CA GLU A 30 2.45 -13.40 5.12
C GLU A 30 1.08 -13.75 4.53
N VAL A 31 0.16 -12.78 4.46
CA VAL A 31 -1.15 -13.02 3.86
C VAL A 31 -1.01 -13.32 2.37
N TYR A 32 -0.22 -12.56 1.62
CA TYR A 32 0.02 -12.88 0.20
C TYR A 32 0.58 -14.29 -0.01
N HIS A 33 1.50 -14.73 0.86
CA HIS A 33 2.05 -16.09 0.80
C HIS A 33 0.97 -17.16 1.03
N LEU A 34 -0.01 -16.93 1.94
CA LEU A 34 -1.12 -17.87 2.18
C LEU A 34 -1.97 -18.10 0.92
N TYR A 35 -2.07 -17.11 0.05
CA TYR A 35 -2.84 -17.18 -1.21
C TYR A 35 -1.97 -17.55 -2.42
N GLY A 36 -0.71 -17.92 -2.21
CA GLY A 36 0.18 -18.40 -3.27
C GLY A 36 0.80 -17.29 -4.13
N PHE A 37 0.80 -16.04 -3.66
CA PHE A 37 1.45 -14.95 -4.38
C PHE A 37 2.97 -15.02 -4.23
N GLN A 38 3.70 -14.74 -5.30
CA GLN A 38 5.16 -14.75 -5.37
C GLN A 38 5.70 -13.33 -5.39
N GLN A 39 6.78 -13.09 -4.65
CA GLN A 39 7.42 -11.77 -4.63
C GLN A 39 8.21 -11.52 -5.90
N ILE A 40 8.02 -10.33 -6.48
CA ILE A 40 8.90 -9.78 -7.50
C ILE A 40 9.33 -8.36 -7.12
N GLU A 41 10.34 -7.84 -7.81
CA GLU A 41 10.74 -6.43 -7.76
C GLU A 41 10.98 -5.90 -9.17
N THR A 42 10.69 -4.63 -9.37
CA THR A 42 11.02 -3.88 -10.59
C THR A 42 11.89 -2.68 -10.24
N PRO A 43 12.67 -2.13 -11.18
CA PRO A 43 13.49 -0.95 -10.93
C PRO A 43 12.68 0.26 -10.45
N ALA A 44 13.28 1.10 -9.60
CA ALA A 44 12.70 2.38 -9.21
C ALA A 44 12.59 3.37 -10.37
N MET A 45 13.57 3.29 -11.28
CA MET A 45 13.63 4.06 -12.54
C MET A 45 13.11 3.22 -13.70
N GLU A 46 12.19 3.78 -14.45
CA GLU A 46 11.68 3.22 -15.71
C GLU A 46 12.00 4.17 -16.87
N ASN A 47 12.01 3.64 -18.08
CA ASN A 47 12.05 4.49 -19.27
C ASN A 47 10.83 5.41 -19.27
N LEU A 48 11.02 6.68 -19.58
CA LEU A 48 9.91 7.64 -19.55
C LEU A 48 8.80 7.25 -20.55
N SER A 49 9.15 6.63 -21.68
CA SER A 49 8.18 6.07 -22.64
C SER A 49 7.31 4.94 -22.07
N THR A 50 7.82 4.22 -21.06
CA THR A 50 7.02 3.20 -20.32
C THR A 50 5.96 3.86 -19.43
N LEU A 51 6.27 5.01 -18.85
CA LEU A 51 5.40 5.69 -17.87
C LEU A 51 4.41 6.65 -18.51
N MET A 52 4.83 7.41 -19.53
CA MET A 52 4.02 8.47 -20.15
C MET A 52 2.79 7.92 -20.89
N GLY A 53 1.67 8.63 -20.78
CA GLY A 53 0.42 8.29 -21.45
C GLY A 53 -0.36 7.13 -20.81
N LYS A 54 0.05 6.63 -19.63
CA LYS A 54 -0.59 5.51 -18.94
C LYS A 54 -1.51 5.96 -17.81
N TYR A 55 -1.28 7.13 -17.27
CA TYR A 55 -1.96 7.64 -16.07
C TYR A 55 -2.95 8.77 -16.37
N GLY A 56 -3.16 9.10 -17.67
CA GLY A 56 -3.90 10.26 -18.11
C GLY A 56 -3.10 11.56 -17.93
N GLU A 57 -3.65 12.67 -18.46
CA GLU A 57 -2.94 13.97 -18.45
C GLU A 57 -2.55 14.46 -17.04
N GLU A 58 -3.42 14.22 -16.05
CA GLU A 58 -3.16 14.64 -14.67
C GLU A 58 -2.04 13.79 -14.06
N GLY A 59 -2.04 12.47 -14.25
CA GLY A 59 -1.00 11.58 -13.76
C GLY A 59 0.35 11.84 -14.41
N ASP A 60 0.38 12.12 -15.69
CA ASP A 60 1.62 12.43 -16.42
C ASP A 60 2.30 13.72 -15.92
N LYS A 61 1.53 14.69 -15.41
CA LYS A 61 2.04 15.90 -14.75
C LYS A 61 2.67 15.62 -13.40
N LEU A 62 2.31 14.51 -12.76
CA LEU A 62 2.80 14.10 -11.45
C LEU A 62 4.01 13.17 -11.49
N LEU A 63 4.49 12.79 -12.69
CA LEU A 63 5.70 11.99 -12.85
C LEU A 63 6.96 12.79 -12.50
N PHE A 64 7.81 12.20 -11.66
CA PHE A 64 9.17 12.69 -11.47
C PHE A 64 10.05 12.27 -12.65
N LYS A 65 10.49 13.24 -13.45
CA LYS A 65 11.39 13.03 -14.57
C LYS A 65 12.83 13.20 -14.12
N ILE A 66 13.74 12.36 -14.65
CA ILE A 66 15.17 12.37 -14.32
C ILE A 66 15.91 12.92 -15.51
N LEU A 67 16.59 14.05 -15.31
CA LEU A 67 17.47 14.64 -16.34
C LEU A 67 18.53 13.63 -16.78
N ASN A 68 18.81 13.59 -18.08
CA ASN A 68 19.86 12.75 -18.64
C ASN A 68 21.21 13.15 -18.04
N SER A 69 22.02 12.14 -17.70
CA SER A 69 23.39 12.36 -17.23
C SER A 69 24.27 12.91 -18.38
N GLY A 70 25.17 13.82 -18.04
CA GLY A 70 25.99 14.52 -19.04
C GLY A 70 25.29 15.74 -19.61
N ASP A 71 25.34 15.93 -20.93
CA ASP A 71 24.71 17.06 -21.60
C ASP A 71 23.20 16.80 -21.83
N CYS A 72 22.36 17.28 -20.93
CA CYS A 72 20.90 17.14 -21.03
C CYS A 72 20.27 18.02 -22.14
N PHE A 73 21.04 18.91 -22.76
CA PHE A 73 20.63 19.71 -23.92
C PHE A 73 20.92 19.03 -25.26
N SER A 74 21.66 17.92 -25.27
CA SER A 74 21.94 17.17 -26.46
C SER A 74 20.65 16.80 -27.22
N GLY A 75 20.58 17.17 -28.50
CA GLY A 75 19.42 16.95 -29.35
C GLY A 75 18.24 17.93 -29.11
N ILE A 76 18.45 19.01 -28.36
CA ILE A 76 17.50 20.10 -28.21
C ILE A 76 18.03 21.34 -28.97
N THR A 77 17.18 21.91 -29.84
CA THR A 77 17.57 23.11 -30.61
C THR A 77 17.35 24.39 -29.84
N ASP A 78 18.02 25.48 -30.21
CA ASP A 78 17.86 26.81 -29.60
C ASP A 78 16.40 27.31 -29.75
N GLU A 79 15.73 26.97 -30.86
CA GLU A 79 14.32 27.31 -31.09
C GLU A 79 13.43 26.60 -30.05
N GLU A 80 13.64 25.31 -29.82
CA GLU A 80 12.88 24.52 -28.82
C GLU A 80 13.12 25.05 -27.41
N LEU A 81 14.31 25.52 -27.07
CA LEU A 81 14.60 26.18 -25.81
C LEU A 81 13.88 27.52 -25.70
N SER A 82 13.82 28.28 -26.81
CA SER A 82 13.15 29.59 -26.86
C SER A 82 11.63 29.49 -26.70
N GLU A 83 11.00 28.38 -27.10
CA GLU A 83 9.57 28.09 -26.93
C GLU A 83 9.18 27.96 -25.45
N ARG A 84 10.13 27.73 -24.53
CA ARG A 84 9.90 27.49 -23.09
C ARG A 84 8.80 26.46 -22.79
N ASN A 85 8.63 25.47 -23.69
CA ASN A 85 7.67 24.39 -23.51
C ASN A 85 8.26 23.32 -22.58
N ALA A 86 7.90 23.35 -21.31
CA ALA A 86 8.43 22.43 -20.29
C ALA A 86 8.13 20.94 -20.58
N ILE A 87 7.00 20.63 -21.24
CA ILE A 87 6.64 19.24 -21.59
C ILE A 87 7.60 18.74 -22.68
N ARG A 88 7.73 19.51 -23.78
CA ARG A 88 8.61 19.16 -24.90
C ARG A 88 10.07 19.06 -24.49
N PHE A 89 10.55 20.02 -23.70
CA PHE A 89 11.88 19.97 -23.09
C PHE A 89 12.06 18.71 -22.25
N GLY A 90 11.15 18.44 -21.33
CA GLY A 90 11.22 17.27 -20.45
C GLY A 90 11.21 15.94 -21.18
N MET A 91 10.52 15.83 -22.33
CA MET A 91 10.52 14.62 -23.16
C MET A 91 11.88 14.36 -23.83
N LYS A 92 12.64 15.40 -24.16
CA LYS A 92 13.97 15.27 -24.77
C LYS A 92 15.10 15.19 -23.75
N ALA A 93 15.02 16.01 -22.69
CA ALA A 93 16.04 16.09 -21.65
C ALA A 93 15.99 14.93 -20.62
N CYS A 94 14.92 14.13 -20.63
CA CYS A 94 14.68 13.06 -19.66
C CYS A 94 14.29 11.76 -20.37
N GLU A 95 15.18 10.78 -20.39
CA GLU A 95 14.86 9.43 -20.91
C GLU A 95 14.21 8.53 -19.84
N LYS A 96 14.34 8.91 -18.57
CA LYS A 96 13.93 8.11 -17.41
C LYS A 96 13.06 8.93 -16.49
N GLY A 97 12.20 8.21 -15.74
CA GLY A 97 11.42 8.76 -14.64
C GLY A 97 11.37 7.81 -13.46
N LEU A 98 10.96 8.32 -12.30
CA LEU A 98 10.64 7.46 -11.17
C LEU A 98 9.23 6.87 -11.37
N ARG A 99 9.07 5.58 -11.08
CA ARG A 99 7.79 4.89 -11.21
C ARG A 99 6.71 5.56 -10.35
N TYR A 100 5.54 5.75 -10.94
CA TYR A 100 4.39 6.38 -10.33
C TYR A 100 3.53 5.39 -9.51
N ASP A 101 3.50 4.13 -9.96
CA ASP A 101 2.88 2.97 -9.33
C ASP A 101 3.72 1.71 -9.57
N LEU A 102 3.24 0.57 -9.11
CA LEU A 102 3.87 -0.72 -9.35
C LEU A 102 3.19 -1.51 -10.49
N THR A 103 1.99 -1.09 -10.93
CA THR A 103 1.17 -1.83 -11.89
C THR A 103 1.68 -1.67 -13.33
N VAL A 104 2.04 -0.46 -13.76
CA VAL A 104 2.60 -0.24 -15.11
C VAL A 104 3.96 -0.89 -15.28
N PRO A 105 4.94 -0.75 -14.33
CA PRO A 105 6.18 -1.54 -14.36
C PRO A 105 5.94 -3.05 -14.35
N PHE A 106 4.92 -3.53 -13.64
CA PHE A 106 4.56 -4.94 -13.64
C PHE A 106 4.04 -5.40 -15.00
N ALA A 107 3.18 -4.63 -15.67
CA ALA A 107 2.72 -4.97 -17.01
C ALA A 107 3.88 -5.10 -18.01
N ARG A 108 4.86 -4.17 -17.95
CA ARG A 108 6.11 -4.27 -18.72
C ARG A 108 6.89 -5.55 -18.37
N TYR A 109 7.00 -5.87 -17.06
CA TYR A 109 7.69 -7.07 -16.58
C TYR A 109 7.06 -8.34 -17.16
N VAL A 110 5.72 -8.46 -17.11
CA VAL A 110 4.98 -9.61 -17.63
C VAL A 110 5.28 -9.81 -19.12
N VAL A 111 5.25 -8.75 -19.92
CA VAL A 111 5.52 -8.83 -21.37
C VAL A 111 6.96 -9.27 -21.64
N GLN A 112 7.94 -8.73 -20.90
CA GLN A 112 9.35 -9.08 -21.07
C GLN A 112 9.68 -10.52 -20.67
N HIS A 113 8.98 -11.04 -19.64
CA HIS A 113 9.23 -12.36 -19.07
C HIS A 113 8.13 -13.38 -19.40
N ARG A 114 7.32 -13.12 -20.45
CA ARG A 114 6.17 -13.95 -20.81
C ARG A 114 6.49 -15.43 -21.03
N ASN A 115 7.69 -15.75 -21.44
CA ASN A 115 8.13 -17.13 -21.70
C ASN A 115 8.64 -17.84 -20.44
N ASP A 116 8.93 -17.08 -19.37
CA ASP A 116 9.45 -17.58 -18.09
C ASP A 116 8.36 -17.67 -17.02
N ILE A 117 7.20 -17.07 -17.29
CA ILE A 117 6.08 -16.98 -16.34
C ILE A 117 5.05 -18.07 -16.65
N ALA A 118 4.66 -18.82 -15.62
CA ALA A 118 3.49 -19.70 -15.69
C ALA A 118 2.21 -18.90 -15.39
N PHE A 119 1.23 -18.93 -16.31
CA PHE A 119 -0.07 -18.28 -16.12
C PHE A 119 -1.13 -19.26 -15.60
N PRO A 120 -2.09 -18.84 -14.75
CA PRO A 120 -2.20 -17.49 -14.17
C PRO A 120 -1.08 -17.19 -13.20
N PHE A 121 -0.55 -15.96 -13.25
CA PHE A 121 0.56 -15.52 -12.42
C PHE A 121 0.07 -14.63 -11.28
N LYS A 122 0.28 -15.08 -10.04
CA LYS A 122 0.01 -14.35 -8.80
C LYS A 122 1.30 -13.75 -8.28
N ARG A 123 1.44 -12.42 -8.34
CA ARG A 123 2.63 -11.74 -7.82
C ARG A 123 2.29 -10.73 -6.73
N TYR A 124 3.21 -10.44 -5.84
CA TYR A 124 3.15 -9.25 -4.99
C TYR A 124 4.46 -8.45 -5.04
N GLN A 125 4.33 -7.14 -4.79
CA GLN A 125 5.45 -6.21 -4.66
C GLN A 125 5.22 -5.28 -3.47
N ILE A 126 6.27 -5.04 -2.66
CA ILE A 126 6.26 -4.07 -1.56
C ILE A 126 7.44 -3.14 -1.80
N GLN A 127 7.19 -2.03 -2.48
CA GLN A 127 8.23 -1.11 -2.91
C GLN A 127 7.76 0.35 -2.89
N PRO A 128 8.69 1.34 -2.83
CA PRO A 128 8.35 2.76 -2.89
C PRO A 128 7.94 3.17 -4.30
N VAL A 129 7.06 4.19 -4.35
CA VAL A 129 6.64 4.89 -5.57
C VAL A 129 6.69 6.40 -5.34
N TRP A 130 6.71 7.17 -6.42
CA TRP A 130 6.92 8.61 -6.36
C TRP A 130 5.88 9.37 -7.16
N ARG A 131 5.23 10.34 -6.50
CA ARG A 131 4.23 11.21 -7.13
C ARG A 131 4.49 12.66 -6.74
N ALA A 132 4.54 13.57 -7.71
CA ALA A 132 4.76 14.99 -7.48
C ALA A 132 3.53 15.71 -6.89
N ASP A 133 2.70 15.02 -6.15
CA ASP A 133 1.53 15.53 -5.46
C ASP A 133 1.86 16.69 -4.50
N ARG A 134 0.85 17.53 -4.22
CA ARG A 134 0.94 18.50 -3.14
C ARG A 134 0.89 17.76 -1.79
N PRO A 135 1.96 17.80 -0.98
CA PRO A 135 2.00 17.07 0.28
C PRO A 135 0.92 17.53 1.27
N GLN A 136 0.25 16.56 1.89
CA GLN A 136 -0.71 16.76 2.98
C GLN A 136 -0.77 15.48 3.84
N LYS A 137 -1.48 15.50 4.98
CA LYS A 137 -1.63 14.31 5.83
C LYS A 137 -2.15 13.12 5.02
N GLY A 138 -1.45 11.98 5.08
CA GLY A 138 -1.80 10.77 4.32
C GLY A 138 -1.51 10.83 2.81
N ARG A 139 -0.82 11.90 2.32
CA ARG A 139 -0.39 12.04 0.91
C ARG A 139 1.04 12.57 0.85
N TYR A 140 1.95 11.70 0.48
CA TYR A 140 3.40 11.93 0.40
C TYR A 140 3.88 11.87 -1.05
N ARG A 141 5.06 12.40 -1.30
CA ARG A 141 5.72 12.33 -2.63
C ARG A 141 6.50 11.04 -2.83
N GLU A 142 6.93 10.43 -1.74
CA GLU A 142 7.52 9.11 -1.70
C GLU A 142 6.74 8.29 -0.67
N PHE A 143 6.22 7.13 -1.08
CA PHE A 143 5.44 6.26 -0.21
C PHE A 143 5.47 4.82 -0.72
N TYR A 144 5.14 3.86 0.14
CA TYR A 144 5.15 2.45 -0.21
C TYR A 144 3.77 1.97 -0.66
N GLN A 145 3.76 1.24 -1.76
CA GLN A 145 2.63 0.42 -2.19
C GLN A 145 2.95 -1.06 -1.91
N CYS A 146 1.92 -1.79 -1.48
CA CYS A 146 2.00 -3.23 -1.28
C CYS A 146 0.98 -3.87 -2.22
N ASP A 147 1.39 -4.08 -3.47
CA ASP A 147 0.52 -4.52 -4.55
C ASP A 147 0.50 -6.05 -4.65
N GLY A 148 -0.68 -6.61 -4.86
CA GLY A 148 -0.87 -7.99 -5.24
C GLY A 148 -1.76 -8.08 -6.47
N ASP A 149 -1.30 -8.77 -7.51
CA ASP A 149 -2.01 -8.92 -8.77
C ASP A 149 -2.01 -10.36 -9.27
N VAL A 150 -3.09 -10.70 -9.98
CA VAL A 150 -3.23 -11.93 -10.73
C VAL A 150 -3.40 -11.57 -12.20
N VAL A 151 -2.55 -12.10 -13.09
CA VAL A 151 -2.65 -11.89 -14.53
C VAL A 151 -2.79 -13.21 -15.26
N GLY A 152 -3.45 -13.18 -16.43
CA GLY A 152 -3.66 -14.37 -17.26
C GLY A 152 -4.86 -15.20 -16.85
N SER A 153 -5.88 -14.58 -16.23
CA SER A 153 -7.14 -15.25 -15.87
C SER A 153 -8.30 -14.24 -15.85
N ASP A 154 -9.37 -14.61 -16.55
CA ASP A 154 -10.64 -13.87 -16.57
C ASP A 154 -11.57 -14.28 -15.41
N SER A 155 -11.18 -15.28 -14.62
CA SER A 155 -12.01 -15.82 -13.54
C SER A 155 -12.26 -14.78 -12.45
N LEU A 156 -13.53 -14.57 -12.14
CA LEU A 156 -13.97 -13.70 -11.03
C LEU A 156 -13.70 -14.28 -9.64
N VAL A 157 -13.22 -15.53 -9.56
CA VAL A 157 -12.70 -16.11 -8.31
C VAL A 157 -11.50 -15.32 -7.80
N ASN A 158 -10.75 -14.69 -8.70
CA ASN A 158 -9.63 -13.83 -8.31
C ASN A 158 -10.09 -12.61 -7.49
N GLU A 159 -11.23 -11.99 -7.87
CA GLU A 159 -11.84 -10.90 -7.10
C GLU A 159 -12.27 -11.37 -5.71
N VAL A 160 -12.85 -12.56 -5.61
CA VAL A 160 -13.25 -13.17 -4.34
C VAL A 160 -12.04 -13.38 -3.43
N GLU A 161 -10.94 -13.95 -3.97
CA GLU A 161 -9.68 -14.10 -3.21
C GLU A 161 -9.09 -12.77 -2.77
N LEU A 162 -9.12 -11.73 -3.63
CA LEU A 162 -8.62 -10.40 -3.27
C LEU A 162 -9.45 -9.77 -2.15
N ILE A 163 -10.76 -9.95 -2.12
CA ILE A 163 -11.62 -9.51 -1.01
C ILE A 163 -11.24 -10.24 0.28
N GLN A 164 -11.01 -11.55 0.23
CA GLN A 164 -10.55 -12.32 1.39
C GLN A 164 -9.16 -11.86 1.87
N ILE A 165 -8.24 -11.54 0.96
CA ILE A 165 -6.92 -10.99 1.31
C ILE A 165 -7.07 -9.65 2.03
N MET A 166 -7.94 -8.76 1.54
CA MET A 166 -8.21 -7.48 2.19
C MET A 166 -8.77 -7.69 3.60
N ASP A 167 -9.77 -8.54 3.76
CA ASP A 167 -10.36 -8.88 5.05
C ASP A 167 -9.33 -9.43 6.04
N GLU A 168 -8.57 -10.44 5.62
CA GLU A 168 -7.56 -11.10 6.46
C GLU A 168 -6.44 -10.14 6.91
N VAL A 169 -5.96 -9.26 6.02
CA VAL A 169 -4.94 -8.25 6.35
C VAL A 169 -5.47 -7.29 7.43
N PHE A 170 -6.67 -6.75 7.26
CA PHE A 170 -7.23 -5.80 8.22
C PHE A 170 -7.69 -6.46 9.51
N ARG A 171 -8.15 -7.69 9.46
CA ARG A 171 -8.43 -8.52 10.64
C ARG A 171 -7.16 -8.71 11.49
N ARG A 172 -6.02 -9.03 10.87
CA ARG A 172 -4.72 -9.16 11.57
C ARG A 172 -4.23 -7.84 12.16
N PHE A 173 -4.50 -6.72 11.52
CA PHE A 173 -4.19 -5.40 12.06
C PHE A 173 -5.15 -4.96 13.17
N GLY A 174 -6.29 -5.62 13.35
CA GLY A 174 -7.34 -5.18 14.27
C GLY A 174 -8.05 -3.90 13.82
N ILE A 175 -7.99 -3.55 12.53
CA ILE A 175 -8.63 -2.37 11.94
C ILE A 175 -10.00 -2.77 11.41
N ARG A 176 -11.07 -2.14 11.90
CA ARG A 176 -12.41 -2.30 11.31
C ARG A 176 -12.50 -1.52 10.01
N VAL A 177 -12.95 -2.21 8.96
CA VAL A 177 -13.00 -1.63 7.60
C VAL A 177 -14.31 -1.92 6.90
N CYS A 178 -14.66 -1.06 5.95
CA CYS A 178 -15.65 -1.32 4.91
C CYS A 178 -14.93 -1.48 3.58
N ILE A 179 -15.13 -2.62 2.92
CA ILE A 179 -14.70 -2.89 1.55
C ILE A 179 -15.81 -2.44 0.63
N LYS A 180 -15.60 -1.30 -0.04
CA LYS A 180 -16.48 -0.79 -1.06
C LYS A 180 -16.13 -1.41 -2.40
N MET A 181 -17.13 -1.79 -3.18
CA MET A 181 -16.95 -2.35 -4.51
C MET A 181 -17.94 -1.76 -5.50
N ASN A 182 -17.54 -1.68 -6.75
CA ASN A 182 -18.38 -1.32 -7.90
C ASN A 182 -17.85 -2.03 -9.15
N ASN A 183 -18.44 -1.75 -10.30
CA ASN A 183 -17.99 -2.29 -11.58
C ASN A 183 -18.02 -1.22 -12.66
N ARG A 184 -16.92 -1.08 -13.41
CA ARG A 184 -16.81 -0.11 -14.52
C ARG A 184 -17.87 -0.32 -15.59
N LYS A 185 -18.28 -1.56 -15.85
CA LYS A 185 -19.33 -1.89 -16.79
C LYS A 185 -20.69 -1.38 -16.35
N ILE A 186 -20.99 -1.40 -15.03
CA ILE A 186 -22.20 -0.78 -14.47
C ILE A 186 -22.16 0.73 -14.69
N LEU A 187 -21.03 1.39 -14.40
CA LEU A 187 -20.87 2.82 -14.61
C LEU A 187 -21.04 3.22 -16.09
N SER A 188 -20.46 2.43 -17.00
CA SER A 188 -20.64 2.64 -18.45
C SER A 188 -22.08 2.49 -18.88
N GLY A 189 -22.77 1.47 -18.38
CA GLY A 189 -24.19 1.29 -18.69
C GLY A 189 -25.10 2.36 -18.10
N ILE A 190 -24.77 2.92 -16.94
CA ILE A 190 -25.46 4.10 -16.41
C ILE A 190 -25.33 5.27 -17.39
N ALA A 191 -24.10 5.55 -17.88
CA ALA A 191 -23.86 6.60 -18.87
C ALA A 191 -24.63 6.37 -20.19
N GLU A 192 -24.73 5.10 -20.65
CA GLU A 192 -25.56 4.75 -21.82
C GLU A 192 -27.03 5.04 -21.58
N ILE A 193 -27.62 4.60 -20.48
CA ILE A 193 -29.05 4.72 -20.17
C ILE A 193 -29.47 6.17 -19.99
N ILE A 194 -28.61 7.03 -19.44
CA ILE A 194 -28.90 8.46 -19.30
C ILE A 194 -28.65 9.22 -20.62
N GLY A 195 -28.08 8.59 -21.65
CA GLY A 195 -27.83 9.17 -22.97
C GLY A 195 -26.54 9.98 -23.10
N GLU A 196 -25.56 9.76 -22.22
CA GLU A 196 -24.31 10.52 -22.14
C GLU A 196 -23.08 9.57 -22.12
N ALA A 197 -23.10 8.52 -22.96
CA ALA A 197 -22.07 7.47 -22.97
C ALA A 197 -20.62 7.99 -23.21
N ASP A 198 -20.48 9.01 -24.04
CA ASP A 198 -19.24 9.69 -24.39
C ASP A 198 -18.67 10.54 -23.23
N LYS A 199 -19.51 10.89 -22.25
CA LYS A 199 -19.12 11.67 -21.05
C LYS A 199 -18.86 10.82 -19.80
N ILE A 200 -18.66 9.50 -19.94
CA ILE A 200 -18.44 8.59 -18.81
C ILE A 200 -17.33 9.04 -17.86
N VAL A 201 -16.25 9.63 -18.39
CA VAL A 201 -15.12 10.12 -17.58
C VAL A 201 -15.56 11.30 -16.71
N ASP A 202 -16.28 12.28 -17.30
CA ASP A 202 -16.77 13.45 -16.57
C ASP A 202 -17.79 13.06 -15.49
N ILE A 203 -18.70 12.13 -15.81
CA ILE A 203 -19.68 11.57 -14.89
C ILE A 203 -18.97 10.91 -13.71
N THR A 204 -18.03 10.02 -13.98
CA THR A 204 -17.31 9.27 -12.92
C THR A 204 -16.46 10.17 -12.03
N VAL A 205 -15.81 11.19 -12.60
CA VAL A 205 -15.04 12.18 -11.84
C VAL A 205 -15.94 13.03 -10.93
N ALA A 206 -17.14 13.38 -11.38
CA ALA A 206 -18.08 14.16 -10.59
C ALA A 206 -18.69 13.34 -9.44
N ILE A 207 -19.20 12.12 -9.72
CA ILE A 207 -19.85 11.29 -8.70
C ILE A 207 -18.87 10.80 -7.62
N ASP A 208 -17.59 10.63 -7.94
CA ASP A 208 -16.56 10.28 -6.94
C ASP A 208 -16.39 11.34 -5.83
N LYS A 209 -16.81 12.54 -6.08
CA LYS A 209 -16.74 13.64 -5.12
C LYS A 209 -17.98 13.74 -4.23
N LEU A 210 -19.03 12.92 -4.47
CA LEU A 210 -20.31 13.04 -3.81
C LEU A 210 -20.20 13.09 -2.27
N ASP A 211 -19.42 12.21 -1.68
CA ASP A 211 -19.17 12.15 -0.23
C ASP A 211 -18.52 13.44 0.32
N LYS A 212 -17.82 14.21 -0.53
CA LYS A 212 -17.03 15.37 -0.11
C LYS A 212 -17.72 16.69 -0.32
N ILE A 213 -18.40 16.84 -1.46
CA ILE A 213 -18.97 18.13 -1.88
C ILE A 213 -20.49 18.16 -1.86
N GLY A 214 -21.13 16.98 -1.70
CA GLY A 214 -22.60 16.84 -1.68
C GLY A 214 -23.23 16.86 -3.06
N LEU A 215 -24.52 16.46 -3.11
CA LEU A 215 -25.24 16.22 -4.37
C LEU A 215 -25.41 17.49 -5.22
N ASP A 216 -25.69 18.63 -4.60
CA ASP A 216 -25.91 19.89 -5.35
C ASP A 216 -24.65 20.31 -6.10
N ASN A 217 -23.48 20.26 -5.45
CA ASN A 217 -22.21 20.60 -6.09
C ASN A 217 -21.80 19.58 -7.17
N VAL A 218 -22.14 18.29 -6.98
CA VAL A 218 -21.95 17.27 -8.03
C VAL A 218 -22.82 17.60 -9.25
N ASN A 219 -24.08 17.97 -9.04
CA ASN A 219 -24.97 18.38 -10.14
C ASN A 219 -24.45 19.61 -10.88
N ASP A 220 -23.94 20.61 -10.15
CA ASP A 220 -23.34 21.80 -10.75
C ASP A 220 -22.09 21.46 -11.58
N GLU A 221 -21.26 20.54 -11.08
CA GLU A 221 -20.10 20.04 -11.84
C GLU A 221 -20.56 19.31 -13.12
N LEU A 222 -21.57 18.46 -13.04
CA LEU A 222 -22.13 17.76 -14.20
C LEU A 222 -22.72 18.75 -15.25
N ARG A 223 -23.40 19.80 -14.79
CA ARG A 223 -23.87 20.89 -15.67
C ARG A 223 -22.70 21.60 -16.34
N SER A 224 -21.63 21.88 -15.61
CA SER A 224 -20.43 22.50 -16.17
C SER A 224 -19.75 21.67 -17.24
N LYS A 225 -20.03 20.36 -17.25
CA LYS A 225 -19.58 19.37 -18.24
C LYS A 225 -20.65 19.14 -19.36
N GLU A 226 -21.61 20.04 -19.43
CA GLU A 226 -22.67 20.04 -20.47
C GLU A 226 -23.55 18.76 -20.43
N LEU A 227 -23.76 18.14 -19.28
CA LEU A 227 -24.77 17.11 -19.11
C LEU A 227 -26.16 17.77 -19.10
N SER A 228 -27.11 17.12 -19.77
CA SER A 228 -28.49 17.61 -19.81
C SER A 228 -29.19 17.44 -18.45
N GLU A 229 -30.14 18.34 -18.12
CA GLU A 229 -30.94 18.20 -16.89
C GLU A 229 -31.71 16.87 -16.84
N GLY A 230 -32.12 16.36 -18.00
CA GLY A 230 -32.75 15.03 -18.09
C GLY A 230 -31.80 13.88 -17.73
N ALA A 231 -30.54 13.98 -18.14
CA ALA A 231 -29.52 13.00 -17.78
C ALA A 231 -29.21 13.05 -16.26
N ILE A 232 -29.04 14.25 -15.71
CA ILE A 232 -28.80 14.46 -14.28
C ILE A 232 -29.97 13.91 -13.44
N ALA A 233 -31.23 14.20 -13.85
CA ALA A 233 -32.41 13.70 -13.15
C ALA A 233 -32.53 12.16 -13.17
N ARG A 234 -32.04 11.49 -14.23
CA ARG A 234 -31.99 10.02 -14.30
C ARG A 234 -30.84 9.43 -13.50
N LEU A 235 -29.70 10.12 -13.43
CA LEU A 235 -28.50 9.67 -12.71
C LEU A 235 -28.70 9.65 -11.20
N GLN A 236 -29.33 10.71 -10.65
CA GLN A 236 -29.47 10.90 -9.19
C GLN A 236 -30.10 9.72 -8.45
N PRO A 237 -31.26 9.15 -8.85
CA PRO A 237 -31.85 8.03 -8.12
C PRO A 237 -30.95 6.79 -8.11
N ILE A 238 -30.12 6.62 -9.15
CA ILE A 238 -29.20 5.49 -9.26
C ILE A 238 -28.02 5.65 -8.28
N ILE A 239 -27.34 6.80 -8.30
CA ILE A 239 -26.18 7.02 -7.44
C ILE A 239 -26.55 7.17 -5.95
N MET A 240 -27.80 7.48 -5.67
CA MET A 240 -28.33 7.63 -4.31
C MET A 240 -29.06 6.37 -3.80
N LEU A 241 -28.96 5.24 -4.51
CA LEU A 241 -29.58 3.98 -4.09
C LEU A 241 -29.10 3.56 -2.70
N LYS A 242 -30.08 3.28 -1.82
CA LYS A 242 -29.86 2.75 -0.49
C LYS A 242 -30.38 1.31 -0.39
N GLY A 243 -29.96 0.61 0.64
CA GLY A 243 -30.37 -0.77 0.89
C GLY A 243 -29.18 -1.72 0.88
N THR A 244 -29.47 -3.00 1.00
CA THR A 244 -28.49 -4.08 0.92
C THR A 244 -27.89 -4.18 -0.47
N ASN A 245 -26.75 -4.84 -0.60
CA ASN A 245 -26.10 -5.07 -1.90
C ASN A 245 -27.05 -5.76 -2.90
N ARG A 246 -27.86 -6.72 -2.41
CA ARG A 246 -28.83 -7.46 -3.24
C ARG A 246 -29.98 -6.58 -3.71
N GLU A 247 -30.52 -5.74 -2.84
CA GLU A 247 -31.57 -4.79 -3.21
C GLU A 247 -31.06 -3.79 -4.25
N LYS A 248 -29.86 -3.24 -4.06
CA LYS A 248 -29.22 -2.35 -5.04
C LYS A 248 -29.08 -3.05 -6.41
N LEU A 249 -28.56 -4.30 -6.45
CA LEU A 249 -28.41 -5.04 -7.72
C LEU A 249 -29.76 -5.34 -8.37
N ALA A 250 -30.80 -5.67 -7.61
CA ALA A 250 -32.13 -5.91 -8.16
C ALA A 250 -32.73 -4.66 -8.83
N VAL A 251 -32.53 -3.48 -8.23
CA VAL A 251 -32.94 -2.20 -8.84
C VAL A 251 -32.12 -1.92 -10.10
N LEU A 252 -30.78 -2.05 -10.03
CA LEU A 252 -29.92 -1.82 -11.19
C LEU A 252 -30.25 -2.75 -12.36
N LYS A 253 -30.56 -4.01 -12.10
CA LYS A 253 -30.96 -5.00 -13.10
C LYS A 253 -32.22 -4.58 -13.86
N LYS A 254 -33.15 -3.91 -13.17
CA LYS A 254 -34.36 -3.35 -13.77
C LYS A 254 -34.08 -2.07 -14.53
N GLU A 255 -33.42 -1.11 -13.89
CA GLU A 255 -33.23 0.24 -14.48
C GLU A 255 -32.23 0.24 -15.65
N LEU A 256 -31.25 -0.70 -15.64
CA LEU A 256 -30.22 -0.80 -16.67
C LEU A 256 -30.43 -1.97 -17.65
N ALA A 257 -31.63 -2.56 -17.68
CA ALA A 257 -31.94 -3.75 -18.52
C ALA A 257 -31.65 -3.55 -20.01
N ALA A 258 -31.72 -2.33 -20.53
CA ALA A 258 -31.45 -2.00 -21.93
C ALA A 258 -29.96 -1.90 -22.29
N SER A 259 -29.07 -1.88 -21.30
CA SER A 259 -27.61 -1.84 -21.49
C SER A 259 -26.97 -3.21 -21.31
N GLU A 260 -26.48 -3.81 -22.40
CA GLU A 260 -25.79 -5.11 -22.36
C GLU A 260 -24.53 -5.05 -21.51
N ILE A 261 -23.79 -3.94 -21.54
CA ILE A 261 -22.58 -3.77 -20.75
C ILE A 261 -22.90 -3.68 -19.26
N ALA A 262 -23.98 -2.97 -18.88
CA ALA A 262 -24.44 -2.93 -17.49
C ALA A 262 -24.82 -4.33 -16.99
N MET A 263 -25.57 -5.10 -17.80
CA MET A 263 -26.02 -6.43 -17.44
C MET A 263 -24.84 -7.39 -17.23
N LYS A 264 -23.76 -7.26 -18.00
CA LYS A 264 -22.50 -8.00 -17.75
C LYS A 264 -21.88 -7.61 -16.40
N GLY A 265 -21.77 -6.31 -16.13
CA GLY A 265 -21.23 -5.82 -14.85
C GLY A 265 -22.07 -6.27 -13.65
N ILE A 266 -23.41 -6.26 -13.77
CA ILE A 266 -24.32 -6.75 -12.72
C ILE A 266 -24.11 -8.24 -12.49
N ALA A 267 -24.02 -9.06 -13.54
CA ALA A 267 -23.77 -10.48 -13.43
C ALA A 267 -22.43 -10.79 -12.77
N GLU A 268 -21.38 -10.01 -13.05
CA GLU A 268 -20.08 -10.12 -12.38
C GLU A 268 -20.19 -9.82 -10.87
N MET A 269 -20.94 -8.78 -10.50
CA MET A 269 -21.17 -8.44 -9.09
C MET A 269 -22.03 -9.49 -8.37
N GLU A 270 -23.07 -10.03 -9.03
CA GLU A 270 -23.87 -11.13 -8.50
C GLU A 270 -22.97 -12.36 -8.25
N PHE A 271 -22.07 -12.71 -9.20
CA PHE A 271 -21.14 -13.81 -9.05
C PHE A 271 -20.23 -13.66 -7.82
N ILE A 272 -19.67 -12.47 -7.62
CA ILE A 272 -18.78 -12.19 -6.49
C ILE A 272 -19.57 -12.30 -5.18
N LEU A 273 -20.74 -11.64 -5.08
CA LEU A 273 -21.58 -11.68 -3.88
C LEU A 273 -22.04 -13.10 -3.52
N ASP A 274 -22.46 -13.90 -4.50
CA ASP A 274 -22.90 -15.28 -4.27
C ASP A 274 -21.84 -16.16 -3.59
N ARG A 275 -20.57 -15.82 -3.76
CA ARG A 275 -19.44 -16.55 -3.19
C ARG A 275 -19.02 -15.97 -1.86
N ILE A 276 -18.95 -14.63 -1.78
CA ILE A 276 -18.56 -13.94 -0.55
C ILE A 276 -19.58 -14.17 0.57
N GLU A 277 -20.87 -14.22 0.28
CA GLU A 277 -21.92 -14.50 1.28
C GLU A 277 -21.83 -15.90 1.91
N LYS A 278 -21.05 -16.81 1.30
CA LYS A 278 -20.73 -18.13 1.86
C LYS A 278 -19.49 -18.14 2.75
N LEU A 279 -18.81 -17.01 2.84
CA LEU A 279 -17.58 -16.83 3.59
C LEU A 279 -17.86 -15.95 4.81
N GLU A 280 -17.17 -16.22 5.90
CA GLU A 280 -17.28 -15.42 7.13
C GLU A 280 -16.28 -14.25 7.06
N LEU A 281 -16.68 -13.14 6.42
CA LEU A 281 -15.88 -11.92 6.44
C LEU A 281 -16.07 -11.17 7.76
N THR A 282 -15.00 -10.54 8.23
CA THR A 282 -15.02 -9.62 9.38
C THR A 282 -15.28 -8.18 8.95
N ALA A 283 -14.91 -7.84 7.71
CA ALA A 283 -15.12 -6.54 7.11
C ALA A 283 -16.56 -6.36 6.61
N ASP A 284 -17.09 -5.14 6.70
CA ASP A 284 -18.29 -4.75 5.99
C ASP A 284 -18.02 -4.75 4.47
N LEU A 285 -18.98 -5.25 3.67
CA LEU A 285 -18.90 -5.24 2.20
C LEU A 285 -20.05 -4.43 1.63
N GLU A 286 -19.76 -3.38 0.86
CA GLU A 286 -20.73 -2.46 0.30
C GLU A 286 -20.61 -2.32 -1.22
N LEU A 287 -21.70 -2.56 -1.95
CA LEU A 287 -21.84 -2.08 -3.33
C LEU A 287 -22.08 -0.58 -3.29
N ASP A 288 -21.09 0.20 -3.71
CA ASP A 288 -21.11 1.66 -3.69
C ASP A 288 -21.07 2.21 -5.12
N LEU A 289 -22.22 2.68 -5.60
CA LEU A 289 -22.36 3.19 -6.97
C LEU A 289 -21.66 4.54 -7.20
N THR A 290 -21.22 5.19 -6.12
CA THR A 290 -20.41 6.42 -6.19
C THR A 290 -18.92 6.11 -6.27
N LEU A 291 -18.51 4.87 -6.01
CA LEU A 291 -17.15 4.44 -6.22
C LEU A 291 -16.86 4.39 -7.72
N ALA A 292 -16.32 5.46 -8.23
CA ALA A 292 -16.00 5.65 -9.64
C ALA A 292 -14.49 5.91 -9.86
N ARG A 293 -13.72 5.93 -8.77
CA ARG A 293 -12.29 6.12 -8.75
C ARG A 293 -11.54 4.99 -9.40
N GLY A 294 -10.34 5.31 -9.73
CA GLY A 294 -9.32 4.40 -10.17
C GLY A 294 -8.58 4.97 -11.37
N LEU A 295 -7.49 4.34 -11.71
CA LEU A 295 -6.75 4.66 -12.92
C LEU A 295 -7.61 4.27 -14.13
N ASN A 296 -7.48 5.01 -15.21
CA ASN A 296 -8.32 4.86 -16.40
C ASN A 296 -8.22 3.48 -17.09
N TYR A 297 -7.32 2.63 -16.62
CA TYR A 297 -7.14 1.29 -17.16
C TYR A 297 -8.07 0.22 -16.57
N TYR A 298 -8.86 0.52 -15.51
CA TYR A 298 -9.81 -0.48 -14.97
C TYR A 298 -10.98 -0.70 -15.90
N THR A 299 -11.37 -1.97 -16.08
CA THR A 299 -12.36 -2.44 -17.06
C THR A 299 -13.53 -3.22 -16.44
N GLY A 300 -13.38 -3.70 -15.20
CA GLY A 300 -14.35 -4.54 -14.50
C GLY A 300 -14.58 -4.09 -13.07
N ALA A 301 -14.54 -5.04 -12.13
CA ALA A 301 -14.69 -4.76 -10.70
C ALA A 301 -13.62 -3.78 -10.21
N ILE A 302 -14.03 -2.86 -9.33
CA ILE A 302 -13.16 -1.91 -8.63
C ILE A 302 -13.42 -1.99 -7.13
N PHE A 303 -12.36 -1.78 -6.34
CA PHE A 303 -12.36 -1.91 -4.89
C PHE A 303 -11.76 -0.68 -4.23
N GLU A 304 -12.31 -0.32 -3.08
CA GLU A 304 -11.76 0.68 -2.18
C GLU A 304 -12.02 0.27 -0.74
N VAL A 305 -11.01 0.36 0.14
CA VAL A 305 -11.18 0.06 1.56
C VAL A 305 -11.09 1.34 2.38
N LYS A 306 -12.09 1.57 3.20
CA LYS A 306 -12.15 2.69 4.15
C LYS A 306 -12.04 2.16 5.59
N ALA A 307 -11.17 2.76 6.40
CA ALA A 307 -11.18 2.53 7.84
C ALA A 307 -12.42 3.17 8.46
N LEU A 308 -13.08 2.46 9.40
CA LEU A 308 -14.34 2.92 10.00
C LEU A 308 -14.10 3.85 11.21
N ASP A 309 -13.00 3.66 11.93
CA ASP A 309 -12.73 4.35 13.19
C ASP A 309 -11.81 5.57 13.04
N VAL A 310 -11.31 5.84 11.82
CA VAL A 310 -10.38 6.95 11.54
C VAL A 310 -10.80 7.67 10.28
N GLN A 311 -10.86 8.99 10.34
CA GLN A 311 -11.06 9.82 9.14
C GLN A 311 -9.76 9.94 8.34
N ILE A 312 -9.60 9.07 7.37
CA ILE A 312 -8.48 9.05 6.43
C ILE A 312 -9.00 8.68 5.04
N GLY A 313 -8.25 9.00 3.99
CA GLY A 313 -8.58 8.48 2.65
C GLY A 313 -8.45 6.97 2.57
N SER A 314 -8.86 6.39 1.43
CA SER A 314 -8.78 4.95 1.19
C SER A 314 -7.43 4.37 1.58
N ILE A 315 -7.44 3.28 2.33
CA ILE A 315 -6.23 2.58 2.80
C ILE A 315 -5.82 1.42 1.89
N THR A 316 -6.74 0.98 1.02
CA THR A 316 -6.49 0.01 -0.06
C THR A 316 -7.37 0.36 -1.24
N GLY A 317 -6.91 0.07 -2.44
CA GLY A 317 -7.68 0.22 -3.67
C GLY A 317 -7.21 -0.76 -4.72
N GLY A 318 -8.04 -1.03 -5.73
CA GLY A 318 -7.70 -1.94 -6.80
C GLY A 318 -8.82 -2.15 -7.79
N GLY A 319 -8.65 -3.11 -8.69
CA GLY A 319 -9.66 -3.50 -9.66
C GLY A 319 -9.13 -4.36 -10.78
N ARG A 320 -10.04 -4.76 -11.68
CA ARG A 320 -9.74 -5.53 -12.89
C ARG A 320 -9.31 -4.63 -14.04
N TYR A 321 -8.28 -5.06 -14.75
CA TYR A 321 -7.74 -4.44 -15.96
C TYR A 321 -7.48 -5.50 -17.03
N ASP A 322 -8.08 -5.36 -18.20
CA ASP A 322 -8.10 -6.44 -19.20
C ASP A 322 -7.08 -6.27 -20.34
N ASN A 323 -6.45 -5.13 -20.47
CA ASN A 323 -5.52 -4.87 -21.57
C ASN A 323 -4.33 -3.97 -21.22
N LEU A 324 -3.89 -4.00 -19.97
CA LEU A 324 -2.75 -3.17 -19.57
C LEU A 324 -1.44 -3.60 -20.26
N THR A 325 -1.29 -4.91 -20.51
CA THR A 325 -0.15 -5.48 -21.25
C THR A 325 -0.17 -5.16 -22.74
N GLY A 326 -1.35 -4.86 -23.32
CA GLY A 326 -1.52 -4.46 -24.71
C GLY A 326 -0.72 -3.20 -25.07
N VAL A 327 -0.56 -2.30 -24.10
CA VAL A 327 0.30 -1.11 -24.25
C VAL A 327 1.77 -1.47 -24.55
N PHE A 328 2.19 -2.66 -24.21
CA PHE A 328 3.52 -3.22 -24.44
C PHE A 328 3.51 -4.33 -25.51
N GLY A 329 2.46 -4.41 -26.33
CA GLY A 329 2.35 -5.35 -27.46
C GLY A 329 1.90 -6.76 -27.09
N MET A 330 1.24 -6.95 -25.96
CA MET A 330 0.64 -8.22 -25.54
C MET A 330 -0.84 -8.01 -25.20
N ASP A 331 -1.69 -8.08 -26.21
CA ASP A 331 -3.13 -7.89 -26.08
C ASP A 331 -3.84 -9.07 -25.43
N GLY A 332 -5.03 -8.82 -24.86
CA GLY A 332 -5.93 -9.85 -24.35
C GLY A 332 -5.51 -10.52 -23.05
N MET A 333 -4.58 -9.92 -22.30
CA MET A 333 -4.17 -10.41 -20.99
C MET A 333 -4.99 -9.72 -19.89
N SER A 334 -5.95 -10.44 -19.34
CA SER A 334 -6.73 -9.96 -18.20
C SER A 334 -5.90 -10.01 -16.91
N GLY A 335 -6.08 -9.00 -16.07
CA GLY A 335 -5.48 -8.92 -14.75
C GLY A 335 -6.41 -8.27 -13.74
N VAL A 336 -6.23 -8.59 -12.48
CA VAL A 336 -6.91 -7.96 -11.36
C VAL A 336 -5.94 -7.83 -10.20
N GLY A 337 -5.96 -6.71 -9.49
CA GLY A 337 -5.05 -6.50 -8.37
C GLY A 337 -5.53 -5.46 -7.38
N ILE A 338 -4.88 -5.47 -6.23
CA ILE A 338 -5.10 -4.54 -5.12
C ILE A 338 -3.77 -3.97 -4.64
N SER A 339 -3.84 -2.77 -4.06
CA SER A 339 -2.68 -2.08 -3.47
C SER A 339 -3.02 -1.61 -2.07
N PHE A 340 -2.28 -2.09 -1.06
CA PHE A 340 -2.35 -1.55 0.29
C PHE A 340 -1.45 -0.32 0.40
N GLY A 341 -2.03 0.78 0.87
CA GLY A 341 -1.31 2.03 1.14
C GLY A 341 -0.61 1.98 2.50
N ALA A 342 0.61 1.44 2.56
CA ALA A 342 1.31 1.18 3.81
C ALA A 342 1.44 2.41 4.71
N ASP A 343 1.64 3.60 4.15
CA ASP A 343 1.79 4.84 4.91
C ASP A 343 0.49 5.31 5.55
N ARG A 344 -0.66 5.06 4.89
CA ARG A 344 -1.98 5.34 5.48
C ARG A 344 -2.35 4.31 6.55
N ILE A 345 -2.03 3.03 6.32
CA ILE A 345 -2.20 1.99 7.34
C ILE A 345 -1.34 2.30 8.56
N PHE A 346 -0.10 2.78 8.36
CA PHE A 346 0.77 3.24 9.44
C PHE A 346 0.13 4.37 10.26
N ASP A 347 -0.47 5.36 9.60
CA ASP A 347 -1.16 6.46 10.28
C ASP A 347 -2.40 5.96 11.07
N VAL A 348 -3.18 5.01 10.52
CA VAL A 348 -4.33 4.40 11.21
C VAL A 348 -3.91 3.62 12.44
N LEU A 349 -2.92 2.73 12.31
CA LEU A 349 -2.40 1.92 13.41
C LEU A 349 -1.82 2.77 14.54
N ASN A 350 -1.13 3.89 14.20
CA ASN A 350 -0.65 4.84 15.20
C ASN A 350 -1.80 5.56 15.92
N GLN A 351 -2.82 6.00 15.18
CA GLN A 351 -3.95 6.72 15.76
C GLN A 351 -4.82 5.84 16.67
N LEU A 352 -4.92 4.55 16.36
CA LEU A 352 -5.70 3.57 17.12
C LEU A 352 -4.84 2.80 18.15
N GLU A 353 -3.54 3.04 18.21
CA GLU A 353 -2.58 2.37 19.12
C GLU A 353 -2.60 0.84 18.99
N LEU A 354 -2.76 0.30 17.77
CA LEU A 354 -2.96 -1.13 17.50
C LEU A 354 -1.65 -1.92 17.26
N TYR A 355 -0.47 -1.31 17.41
CA TYR A 355 0.77 -2.05 17.23
C TYR A 355 1.02 -3.02 18.39
N PRO A 356 1.31 -4.30 18.12
CA PRO A 356 1.73 -5.24 19.16
C PRO A 356 3.00 -4.76 19.85
N VAL A 357 3.03 -4.78 21.19
CA VAL A 357 4.16 -4.29 22.00
C VAL A 357 5.47 -4.94 21.60
N ASP A 358 5.46 -6.25 21.29
CA ASP A 358 6.65 -7.01 20.93
C ASP A 358 7.20 -6.71 19.52
N SER A 359 6.36 -6.20 18.61
CA SER A 359 6.79 -5.81 17.27
C SER A 359 7.67 -4.55 17.26
N LEU A 360 7.65 -3.77 18.33
CA LEU A 360 8.37 -2.49 18.44
C LEU A 360 9.77 -2.64 19.06
N LYS A 361 10.06 -3.77 19.70
CA LYS A 361 11.32 -4.00 20.39
C LYS A 361 12.42 -4.40 19.40
N THR A 362 13.49 -3.62 19.33
CA THR A 362 14.66 -3.92 18.49
C THR A 362 15.70 -4.76 19.25
N THR A 363 16.03 -4.40 20.50
CA THR A 363 16.95 -5.12 21.39
C THR A 363 16.17 -5.62 22.59
N GLN A 364 16.34 -6.90 22.94
CA GLN A 364 15.67 -7.52 24.08
C GLN A 364 16.53 -7.53 25.34
N LEU A 365 17.84 -7.63 25.17
CA LEU A 365 18.80 -7.80 26.25
C LEU A 365 20.07 -6.97 26.02
N LEU A 366 20.50 -6.22 27.03
CA LEU A 366 21.80 -5.55 27.06
C LEU A 366 22.70 -6.19 28.10
N PHE A 367 23.89 -6.61 27.71
CA PHE A 367 24.96 -6.96 28.65
C PHE A 367 25.76 -5.72 29.00
N VAL A 368 25.98 -5.52 30.30
CA VAL A 368 26.83 -4.46 30.84
C VAL A 368 28.29 -4.83 30.62
N ASN A 369 29.10 -3.84 30.26
CA ASN A 369 30.54 -4.00 30.03
C ASN A 369 31.33 -3.34 31.20
N PHE A 370 32.08 -4.14 31.93
CA PHE A 370 32.96 -3.67 33.01
C PHE A 370 34.42 -3.53 32.60
N GLY A 371 34.83 -4.17 31.49
CA GLY A 371 36.18 -4.12 30.97
C GLY A 371 36.64 -5.40 30.29
N GLU A 372 37.90 -5.45 29.92
CA GLU A 372 38.48 -6.51 29.08
C GLU A 372 38.30 -7.93 29.66
N LYS A 373 38.37 -8.09 30.99
CA LYS A 373 38.19 -9.38 31.65
C LYS A 373 36.77 -9.91 31.43
N GLU A 374 35.77 -9.07 31.68
CA GLU A 374 34.36 -9.40 31.51
C GLU A 374 34.01 -9.54 30.03
N GLU A 375 34.57 -8.71 29.15
CA GLU A 375 34.37 -8.81 27.69
C GLU A 375 34.78 -10.19 27.17
N ASN A 376 35.95 -10.68 27.56
CA ASN A 376 36.44 -11.98 27.13
C ASN A 376 35.55 -13.13 27.59
N TYR A 377 34.93 -13.03 28.77
CA TYR A 377 33.95 -13.99 29.27
C TYR A 377 32.58 -13.86 28.55
N LEU A 378 32.12 -12.61 28.35
CA LEU A 378 30.80 -12.32 27.82
C LEU A 378 30.67 -12.63 26.33
N LEU A 379 31.68 -12.39 25.51
CA LEU A 379 31.57 -12.56 24.06
C LEU A 379 31.14 -13.96 23.62
N PRO A 380 31.72 -15.08 24.15
CA PRO A 380 31.25 -16.43 23.87
C PRO A 380 29.84 -16.71 24.39
N LEU A 381 29.48 -16.15 25.55
CA LEU A 381 28.17 -16.31 26.17
C LEU A 381 27.10 -15.60 25.35
N ILE A 382 27.34 -14.34 24.96
CA ILE A 382 26.43 -13.55 24.10
C ILE A 382 26.24 -14.22 22.74
N SER A 383 27.28 -14.85 22.20
CA SER A 383 27.17 -15.60 20.94
C SER A 383 26.12 -16.74 21.05
N LYS A 384 26.10 -17.46 22.19
CA LYS A 384 25.11 -18.51 22.47
C LYS A 384 23.69 -17.91 22.62
N VAL A 385 23.54 -16.78 23.32
CA VAL A 385 22.28 -16.07 23.49
C VAL A 385 21.73 -15.62 22.12
N ARG A 386 22.60 -15.09 21.27
CA ARG A 386 22.22 -14.69 19.89
C ARG A 386 21.85 -15.89 19.02
N ALA A 387 22.57 -17.03 19.17
CA ALA A 387 22.25 -18.27 18.46
C ALA A 387 20.86 -18.83 18.84
N ALA A 388 20.39 -18.54 20.06
CA ALA A 388 19.02 -18.84 20.51
C ALA A 388 17.96 -17.85 19.99
N GLY A 389 18.33 -16.88 19.12
CA GLY A 389 17.40 -15.92 18.53
C GLY A 389 17.13 -14.66 19.36
N ILE A 390 17.79 -14.49 20.50
CA ILE A 390 17.57 -13.35 21.40
C ILE A 390 18.38 -12.14 20.91
N ARG A 391 17.72 -11.04 20.59
CA ARG A 391 18.34 -9.80 20.11
C ARG A 391 19.10 -9.11 21.23
N THR A 392 20.42 -9.27 21.22
CA THR A 392 21.30 -8.94 22.35
C THR A 392 22.41 -7.98 21.94
N GLU A 393 22.62 -6.94 22.75
CA GLU A 393 23.74 -6.01 22.68
C GLU A 393 24.71 -6.24 23.84
N LEU A 394 26.02 -6.04 23.59
CA LEU A 394 27.01 -5.75 24.61
C LEU A 394 27.28 -4.26 24.58
N TYR A 395 27.25 -3.57 25.72
CA TYR A 395 27.64 -2.17 25.76
C TYR A 395 29.08 -2.02 25.27
N PRO A 396 29.39 -1.16 24.29
CA PRO A 396 30.66 -1.25 23.55
C PRO A 396 31.90 -0.82 24.33
N GLU A 397 31.74 -0.06 25.40
CA GLU A 397 32.84 0.49 26.18
C GLU A 397 32.69 0.18 27.66
N SER A 398 33.81 -0.02 28.35
CA SER A 398 33.79 -0.01 29.81
C SER A 398 33.38 1.37 30.33
N ALA A 399 32.26 1.42 31.00
CA ALA A 399 31.67 2.66 31.50
C ALA A 399 30.97 2.46 32.84
N LYS A 400 30.76 3.57 33.56
CA LYS A 400 30.02 3.54 34.83
C LYS A 400 28.62 2.94 34.60
N MET A 401 28.19 2.07 35.53
CA MET A 401 26.88 1.41 35.52
C MET A 401 25.72 2.39 35.16
N LYS A 402 25.72 3.58 35.79
CA LYS A 402 24.69 4.59 35.54
C LYS A 402 24.56 4.99 34.06
N LYS A 403 25.70 5.09 33.31
CA LYS A 403 25.68 5.44 31.88
C LYS A 403 25.07 4.29 31.06
N GLN A 404 25.42 3.07 31.37
CA GLN A 404 24.92 1.88 30.64
C GLN A 404 23.45 1.61 30.94
N MET A 405 22.99 1.80 32.18
CA MET A 405 21.58 1.72 32.55
C MET A 405 20.77 2.82 31.89
N GLY A 406 21.28 4.05 31.82
CA GLY A 406 20.64 5.16 31.10
C GLY A 406 20.53 4.90 29.59
N TYR A 407 21.51 4.21 29.01
CA TYR A 407 21.41 3.77 27.60
C TYR A 407 20.28 2.73 27.41
N ALA A 408 20.20 1.73 28.28
CA ALA A 408 19.14 0.74 28.25
C ALA A 408 17.74 1.39 28.38
N ASP A 409 17.59 2.32 29.31
CA ASP A 409 16.35 3.06 29.53
C ASP A 409 15.97 3.92 28.32
N THR A 410 16.91 4.69 27.77
CA THR A 410 16.67 5.52 26.57
C THR A 410 16.26 4.69 25.35
N LYS A 411 16.86 3.50 25.17
CA LYS A 411 16.53 2.55 24.11
C LYS A 411 15.33 1.66 24.44
N LYS A 412 14.74 1.80 25.64
CA LYS A 412 13.62 0.97 26.11
C LYS A 412 13.94 -0.53 26.05
N ILE A 413 15.20 -0.90 26.33
CA ILE A 413 15.63 -2.30 26.38
C ILE A 413 15.02 -2.94 27.63
N PRO A 414 14.22 -4.01 27.51
CA PRO A 414 13.45 -4.53 28.65
C PRO A 414 14.30 -5.25 29.70
N PHE A 415 15.45 -5.81 29.30
CA PHE A 415 16.29 -6.56 30.22
C PHE A 415 17.75 -6.12 30.13
N VAL A 416 18.42 -6.08 31.29
CA VAL A 416 19.86 -5.83 31.40
C VAL A 416 20.50 -6.98 32.14
N ALA A 417 21.52 -7.60 31.53
CA ALA A 417 22.35 -8.62 32.12
C ALA A 417 23.62 -7.99 32.72
N ILE A 418 23.81 -8.20 33.99
CA ILE A 418 24.95 -7.70 34.77
C ILE A 418 25.79 -8.91 35.15
N VAL A 419 27.02 -8.95 34.66
CA VAL A 419 27.96 -10.05 34.92
C VAL A 419 29.29 -9.44 35.31
N GLY A 420 29.54 -9.37 36.60
CA GLY A 420 30.82 -8.98 37.19
C GLY A 420 31.61 -10.20 37.66
N GLU A 421 32.67 -9.96 38.45
CA GLU A 421 33.56 -11.02 38.90
C GLU A 421 32.85 -12.10 39.73
N ASN A 422 31.87 -11.74 40.55
CA ASN A 422 31.10 -12.70 41.35
C ASN A 422 30.24 -13.60 40.45
N GLU A 423 29.54 -13.03 39.51
CA GLU A 423 28.69 -13.77 38.57
C GLU A 423 29.53 -14.69 37.68
N ILE A 424 30.72 -14.28 37.26
CA ILE A 424 31.66 -15.10 36.50
C ILE A 424 32.06 -16.34 37.33
N ASN A 425 32.41 -16.14 38.59
CA ASN A 425 32.84 -17.22 39.47
C ASN A 425 31.72 -18.22 39.77
N GLU A 426 30.47 -17.75 39.81
CA GLU A 426 29.30 -18.60 40.03
C GLU A 426 28.72 -19.20 38.73
N GLY A 427 29.19 -18.75 37.56
CA GLY A 427 28.64 -19.14 36.27
C GLY A 427 27.19 -18.67 36.06
N LYS A 428 26.83 -17.55 36.69
CA LYS A 428 25.48 -16.99 36.66
C LYS A 428 25.42 -15.60 36.01
N ILE A 429 24.23 -15.13 35.73
CA ILE A 429 23.93 -13.83 35.15
C ILE A 429 22.91 -13.13 36.06
N ASN A 430 23.24 -11.95 36.55
CA ASN A 430 22.25 -11.13 37.26
C ASN A 430 21.37 -10.40 36.20
N LEU A 431 20.18 -10.92 36.00
CA LEU A 431 19.22 -10.39 35.02
C LEU A 431 18.27 -9.39 35.68
N LYS A 432 18.30 -8.15 35.21
CA LYS A 432 17.43 -7.08 35.69
C LYS A 432 16.33 -6.81 34.68
N ASN A 433 15.08 -6.85 35.13
CA ASN A 433 13.94 -6.33 34.39
C ASN A 433 13.87 -4.80 34.54
N MET A 434 13.96 -4.07 33.43
CA MET A 434 14.00 -2.60 33.45
C MET A 434 12.62 -1.96 33.73
N LEU A 435 11.52 -2.69 33.53
CA LEU A 435 10.16 -2.19 33.80
C LEU A 435 9.78 -2.35 35.28
N THR A 436 10.03 -3.53 35.86
CA THR A 436 9.65 -3.82 37.25
C THR A 436 10.76 -3.49 38.27
N GLY A 437 12.01 -3.40 37.79
CA GLY A 437 13.19 -3.24 38.63
C GLY A 437 13.65 -4.54 39.33
N GLU A 438 12.93 -5.65 39.15
CA GLU A 438 13.28 -6.95 39.71
C GLU A 438 14.58 -7.47 39.15
N GLN A 439 15.36 -8.14 40.02
CA GLN A 439 16.63 -8.79 39.66
C GLN A 439 16.58 -10.25 40.05
N SER A 440 17.15 -11.11 39.22
CA SER A 440 17.27 -12.55 39.49
C SER A 440 18.62 -13.07 38.97
N LEU A 441 19.25 -13.95 39.75
CA LEU A 441 20.41 -14.70 39.31
C LEU A 441 19.95 -15.92 38.53
N VAL A 442 20.35 -16.02 37.25
CA VAL A 442 19.95 -17.09 36.34
C VAL A 442 21.19 -17.74 35.70
N THR A 443 21.08 -18.99 35.29
CA THR A 443 22.05 -19.63 34.40
C THR A 443 21.83 -19.16 32.95
N LEU A 444 22.72 -19.55 32.04
CA LEU A 444 22.54 -19.25 30.61
C LEU A 444 21.29 -19.94 30.05
N GLU A 445 21.05 -21.16 30.46
CA GLU A 445 19.90 -21.96 30.03
C GLU A 445 18.57 -21.29 30.48
N GLU A 446 18.50 -20.96 31.77
CA GLU A 446 17.35 -20.26 32.36
C GLU A 446 17.11 -18.87 31.71
N LEU A 447 18.19 -18.18 31.32
CA LEU A 447 18.10 -16.91 30.61
C LEU A 447 17.48 -17.14 29.23
N ILE A 448 17.93 -18.14 28.47
CA ILE A 448 17.42 -18.45 27.13
C ILE A 448 15.94 -18.86 27.17
N GLU A 449 15.53 -19.63 28.18
CA GLU A 449 14.15 -20.07 28.35
C GLU A 449 13.15 -18.92 28.67
N ARG A 450 13.66 -17.77 29.13
CA ARG A 450 12.81 -16.59 29.45
C ARG A 450 12.40 -15.74 28.24
N PHE A 451 13.03 -15.93 27.07
CA PHE A 451 12.81 -15.17 25.87
C PHE A 451 12.15 -15.98 24.74
#